data_fba8830ee6754f238e2902d7140fd73f
#
_entry.id   fba8830ee6754f238e2902d7140fd73f
#
_cell.length_a   1.000
_cell.length_b   1.000
_cell.length_c   1.000
_cell.angle_alpha   90.00
_cell.angle_beta   90.00
_cell.angle_gamma   90.00
#
_symmetry.space_group_name_H-M   'P 1'
#
loop_
_entity.id
_entity.type
_entity.pdbx_description
1 polymer ?
#
loop_
_entity_poly.entity_id
_entity_poly.type
_entity_poly.pdbx_seq_one_letter_code
_entity_poly.pdbx_strand_id
1 'polypeptide(L)'
;MSNPANTLAGFCRDCLTPATGTRCRACGSPRVAAHPEFGSLAISHVDCDAFYASVEKRDDPSLADKAVIIGGGKRGVVSTCCYIARIHGVRSAMPMYKALDLCPDAVVIRPDMEKYVGVGQEIRALMLELTPLVEPISIDEAFLDLSGTERLHGAVPALTIARFARRVEQEIGITISVGLSFNKFLAKLASDLDKPRGFSVIGRAEAVSFLADKPVGMIWGVGKALEAKLGEQGIKTIGQLQRMEETDLAKRYGVMGLRLARLARADDRRTVEPRHEAKSIGAETTFEHDHADLASLRPILRRLCEKVSARLKRAELAASNVTLKLKSSDFKLRTRSRQLTDPTRLADRIFRTAEQLLAQETDGTTYRLIGVQVSDFSDPRLADPDDLVDPAAAKRAKAEEAIDKVRGKFGKAAVEHGLTFRKPE
;
A
#
# COMPACT_ATOMS: atom_id res chain seq x y z
N MET A 1 17.72 -19.05 35.38
CA MET A 1 19.00 -18.88 34.67
C MET A 1 18.71 -17.98 33.49
N SER A 2 19.15 -16.73 33.52
CA SER A 2 18.99 -15.74 32.45
C SER A 2 19.79 -16.19 31.22
N ASN A 3 19.10 -16.34 30.10
CA ASN A 3 19.70 -16.76 28.84
C ASN A 3 20.68 -15.66 28.36
N PRO A 4 21.97 -15.92 28.14
CA PRO A 4 22.95 -14.90 27.72
C PRO A 4 22.65 -14.26 26.36
N ALA A 5 21.69 -14.80 25.58
CA ALA A 5 21.25 -14.22 24.32
C ALA A 5 20.43 -12.92 24.48
N ASN A 6 20.02 -12.57 25.70
CA ASN A 6 19.10 -11.45 25.97
C ASN A 6 19.80 -10.12 26.37
N THR A 7 21.13 -10.05 26.29
CA THR A 7 21.92 -8.88 26.76
C THR A 7 22.63 -8.10 25.64
N LEU A 8 22.10 -8.12 24.41
CA LEU A 8 22.68 -7.32 23.33
C LEU A 8 22.35 -5.84 23.55
N ALA A 9 23.33 -5.05 24.01
CA ALA A 9 23.18 -3.62 24.22
C ALA A 9 23.22 -2.81 22.91
N GLY A 10 23.86 -3.35 21.87
CA GLY A 10 23.97 -2.71 20.56
C GLY A 10 24.80 -3.51 19.57
N PHE A 11 24.69 -3.15 18.29
CA PHE A 11 25.42 -3.76 17.19
C PHE A 11 25.68 -2.77 16.05
N CYS A 12 26.70 -3.06 15.26
CA CYS A 12 26.96 -2.36 14.01
C CYS A 12 26.00 -2.85 12.91
N ARG A 13 25.32 -1.96 12.23
CA ARG A 13 24.38 -2.29 11.15
C ARG A 13 25.06 -2.79 9.88
N ASP A 14 26.37 -2.49 9.70
CA ASP A 14 27.14 -2.90 8.52
C ASP A 14 27.81 -4.25 8.68
N CYS A 15 28.54 -4.50 9.76
CA CYS A 15 29.24 -5.76 9.99
C CYS A 15 28.54 -6.71 10.97
N LEU A 16 27.47 -6.26 11.63
CA LEU A 16 26.63 -7.00 12.59
C LEU A 16 27.38 -7.45 13.87
N THR A 17 28.58 -6.95 14.11
CA THR A 17 29.31 -7.22 15.35
C THR A 17 28.72 -6.42 16.51
N PRO A 18 28.78 -6.92 17.75
CA PRO A 18 28.40 -6.15 18.94
C PRO A 18 29.13 -4.81 19.00
N ALA A 19 28.40 -3.72 19.21
CA ALA A 19 28.93 -2.37 19.28
C ALA A 19 27.98 -1.46 20.07
N THR A 20 28.52 -0.58 20.93
CA THR A 20 27.74 0.34 21.77
C THR A 20 28.20 1.80 21.66
N GLY A 21 29.27 2.07 20.93
CA GLY A 21 29.79 3.43 20.73
C GLY A 21 29.20 4.12 19.50
N THR A 22 29.64 5.35 19.24
CA THR A 22 29.26 6.14 18.05
C THR A 22 29.82 5.58 16.75
N ARG A 23 30.84 4.72 16.82
CA ARG A 23 31.45 4.03 15.68
C ARG A 23 31.77 2.57 16.05
N CYS A 24 31.61 1.70 15.07
CA CYS A 24 32.01 0.31 15.20
C CYS A 24 33.52 0.16 15.25
N ARG A 25 34.03 -0.54 16.28
CA ARG A 25 35.50 -0.80 16.40
C ARG A 25 35.99 -1.81 15.37
N ALA A 26 35.12 -2.68 14.84
CA ALA A 26 35.50 -3.69 13.88
C ALA A 26 35.62 -3.18 12.44
N CYS A 27 34.73 -2.28 12.00
CA CYS A 27 34.69 -1.81 10.61
C CYS A 27 34.68 -0.27 10.45
N GLY A 28 34.76 0.50 11.55
CA GLY A 28 34.78 1.97 11.51
C GLY A 28 33.42 2.63 11.22
N SER A 29 32.38 1.86 10.91
CA SER A 29 31.07 2.40 10.53
C SER A 29 30.45 3.23 11.66
N PRO A 30 29.84 4.40 11.34
CA PRO A 30 29.04 5.18 12.29
C PRO A 30 27.63 4.61 12.51
N ARG A 31 27.21 3.59 11.73
CA ARG A 31 25.88 3.03 11.78
C ARG A 31 25.76 1.98 12.88
N VAL A 32 25.82 2.43 14.13
CA VAL A 32 25.62 1.60 15.32
C VAL A 32 24.20 1.78 15.84
N ALA A 33 23.48 0.68 16.04
CA ALA A 33 22.20 0.67 16.71
C ALA A 33 22.40 0.15 18.15
N ALA A 34 21.87 0.88 19.12
CA ALA A 34 21.92 0.50 20.54
C ALA A 34 20.61 0.87 21.22
N HIS A 35 20.06 -0.03 22.03
CA HIS A 35 18.86 0.21 22.80
C HIS A 35 18.77 -0.77 23.99
N PRO A 36 18.38 -0.31 25.20
CA PRO A 36 18.34 -1.18 26.38
C PRO A 36 17.30 -2.29 26.26
N GLU A 37 16.23 -2.09 25.48
CA GLU A 37 15.14 -3.04 25.32
C GLU A 37 15.24 -3.96 24.10
N PHE A 38 16.40 -4.08 23.41
CA PHE A 38 16.56 -4.97 22.25
C PHE A 38 16.15 -6.42 22.49
N GLY A 39 16.26 -6.89 23.70
CA GLY A 39 15.88 -8.25 24.09
C GLY A 39 14.37 -8.46 24.26
N SER A 40 13.55 -7.41 24.29
CA SER A 40 12.11 -7.48 24.56
C SER A 40 11.23 -6.88 23.46
N LEU A 41 11.84 -6.19 22.47
CA LEU A 41 11.14 -5.61 21.34
C LEU A 41 11.12 -6.58 20.17
N ALA A 42 9.94 -6.94 19.68
CA ALA A 42 9.79 -7.98 18.67
C ALA A 42 8.90 -7.59 17.47
N ILE A 43 8.15 -6.48 17.56
CA ILE A 43 7.33 -6.01 16.46
C ILE A 43 8.18 -5.09 15.57
N SER A 44 8.37 -5.50 14.32
CA SER A 44 9.11 -4.73 13.34
C SER A 44 8.21 -4.25 12.21
N HIS A 45 8.46 -3.05 11.72
CA HIS A 45 7.95 -2.54 10.46
C HIS A 45 9.12 -2.35 9.49
N VAL A 46 8.96 -2.87 8.29
CA VAL A 46 9.92 -2.78 7.19
C VAL A 46 9.30 -2.00 6.04
N ASP A 47 10.05 -1.07 5.47
CA ASP A 47 9.60 -0.23 4.36
C ASP A 47 10.76 -0.06 3.37
N CYS A 48 10.54 -0.37 2.09
CA CYS A 48 11.55 -0.26 1.06
C CYS A 48 11.77 1.21 0.67
N ASP A 49 13.00 1.66 0.74
CA ASP A 49 13.36 3.07 0.51
C ASP A 49 13.12 3.50 -0.94
N ALA A 50 12.18 4.44 -1.14
CA ALA A 50 11.80 4.95 -2.46
C ALA A 50 11.58 3.82 -3.51
N PHE A 51 10.85 2.78 -3.14
CA PHE A 51 10.82 1.44 -3.72
C PHE A 51 10.94 1.40 -5.25
N TYR A 52 9.97 1.93 -5.98
CA TYR A 52 10.00 1.86 -7.45
C TYR A 52 11.24 2.55 -8.04
N ALA A 53 11.61 3.70 -7.51
CA ALA A 53 12.78 4.44 -7.99
C ALA A 53 14.09 3.72 -7.64
N SER A 54 14.15 3.01 -6.51
CA SER A 54 15.30 2.20 -6.12
C SER A 54 15.46 0.98 -7.02
N VAL A 55 14.35 0.31 -7.42
CA VAL A 55 14.37 -0.78 -8.38
C VAL A 55 14.88 -0.31 -9.74
N GLU A 56 14.39 0.85 -10.25
CA GLU A 56 14.88 1.39 -11.53
C GLU A 56 16.36 1.76 -11.49
N LYS A 57 16.82 2.37 -10.38
CA LYS A 57 18.25 2.71 -10.21
C LYS A 57 19.14 1.47 -10.05
N ARG A 58 18.63 0.39 -9.47
CA ARG A 58 19.31 -0.90 -9.38
C ARG A 58 19.53 -1.51 -10.78
N ASP A 59 18.47 -1.48 -11.58
CA ASP A 59 18.45 -2.11 -12.90
C ASP A 59 19.21 -1.28 -13.96
N ASP A 60 19.27 0.04 -13.78
CA ASP A 60 20.03 0.96 -14.63
C ASP A 60 20.98 1.83 -13.79
N PRO A 61 22.26 1.43 -13.64
CA PRO A 61 23.27 2.19 -12.90
C PRO A 61 23.52 3.62 -13.42
N SER A 62 23.16 3.93 -14.67
CA SER A 62 23.28 5.28 -15.21
C SER A 62 22.36 6.29 -14.52
N LEU A 63 21.39 5.82 -13.74
CA LEU A 63 20.45 6.61 -12.95
C LEU A 63 20.94 6.91 -11.54
N ALA A 64 22.07 6.33 -11.10
CA ALA A 64 22.53 6.38 -9.70
C ALA A 64 22.52 7.80 -9.12
N ASP A 65 23.10 8.75 -9.84
CA ASP A 65 23.25 10.15 -9.42
C ASP A 65 22.19 11.09 -9.99
N LYS A 66 21.16 10.56 -10.67
CA LYS A 66 20.08 11.35 -11.28
C LYS A 66 18.87 11.43 -10.36
N ALA A 67 18.15 12.55 -10.44
CA ALA A 67 16.81 12.64 -9.90
C ALA A 67 15.87 11.76 -10.74
N VAL A 68 15.21 10.79 -10.11
CA VAL A 68 14.29 9.84 -10.77
C VAL A 68 12.89 9.99 -10.18
N ILE A 69 11.91 10.13 -11.06
CA ILE A 69 10.48 10.22 -10.73
C ILE A 69 9.76 9.08 -11.44
N ILE A 70 9.07 8.24 -10.70
CA ILE A 70 8.20 7.20 -11.26
C ILE A 70 6.80 7.77 -11.36
N GLY A 71 6.28 7.87 -12.58
CA GLY A 71 5.00 8.49 -12.86
C GLY A 71 4.81 8.74 -14.35
N GLY A 72 4.00 9.71 -14.71
CA GLY A 72 3.80 10.12 -16.11
C GLY A 72 2.36 10.41 -16.47
N GLY A 73 2.15 10.85 -17.71
CA GLY A 73 0.85 11.27 -18.24
C GLY A 73 0.47 12.71 -17.85
N LYS A 74 -0.36 13.34 -18.70
CA LYS A 74 -0.77 14.76 -18.53
C LYS A 74 -1.47 15.02 -17.18
N ARG A 75 -2.28 14.07 -16.70
CA ARG A 75 -3.02 14.13 -15.43
C ARG A 75 -2.49 13.14 -14.39
N GLY A 76 -1.28 12.61 -14.64
CA GLY A 76 -0.64 11.67 -13.74
C GLY A 76 -0.11 12.34 -12.48
N VAL A 77 0.18 11.50 -11.51
CA VAL A 77 0.83 11.87 -10.25
C VAL A 77 2.15 11.13 -10.12
N VAL A 78 3.01 11.64 -9.27
CA VAL A 78 4.21 10.91 -8.83
C VAL A 78 3.77 9.70 -8.03
N SER A 79 4.08 8.51 -8.53
CA SER A 79 3.88 7.25 -7.78
C SER A 79 4.91 7.15 -6.66
N THR A 80 6.20 7.32 -7.00
CA THR A 80 7.29 7.49 -6.07
C THR A 80 8.42 8.31 -6.70
N CYS A 81 9.35 8.81 -5.90
CA CYS A 81 10.53 9.50 -6.38
C CYS A 81 11.74 9.17 -5.51
N CYS A 82 12.94 9.15 -6.10
CA CYS A 82 14.18 8.90 -5.39
C CYS A 82 14.52 10.04 -4.42
N TYR A 83 15.46 9.80 -3.51
CA TYR A 83 15.84 10.78 -2.50
C TYR A 83 16.46 12.05 -3.11
N ILE A 84 17.14 11.97 -4.25
CA ILE A 84 17.65 13.16 -4.97
C ILE A 84 16.47 14.04 -5.40
N ALA A 85 15.43 13.47 -6.02
CA ALA A 85 14.23 14.25 -6.37
C ALA A 85 13.49 14.82 -5.14
N ARG A 86 13.51 14.09 -4.00
CA ARG A 86 12.92 14.57 -2.73
C ARG A 86 13.64 15.79 -2.16
N ILE A 87 14.95 15.95 -2.38
CA ILE A 87 15.73 17.16 -2.00
C ILE A 87 15.16 18.38 -2.72
N HIS A 88 14.74 18.24 -4.00
CA HIS A 88 14.09 19.30 -4.77
C HIS A 88 12.62 19.55 -4.37
N GLY A 89 12.09 18.85 -3.36
CA GLY A 89 10.73 19.03 -2.87
C GLY A 89 9.67 18.12 -3.54
N VAL A 90 10.06 17.24 -4.46
CA VAL A 90 9.14 16.27 -5.07
C VAL A 90 8.65 15.27 -4.05
N ARG A 91 7.35 14.94 -4.08
CA ARG A 91 6.70 13.98 -3.15
C ARG A 91 5.73 13.09 -3.89
N SER A 92 5.49 11.89 -3.36
CA SER A 92 4.44 10.97 -3.84
C SER A 92 3.07 11.65 -3.82
N ALA A 93 2.19 11.26 -4.75
CA ALA A 93 0.89 11.84 -5.03
C ALA A 93 0.90 13.31 -5.54
N MET A 94 2.06 13.94 -5.69
CA MET A 94 2.17 15.26 -6.31
C MET A 94 1.81 15.18 -7.80
N PRO A 95 1.04 16.14 -8.37
CA PRO A 95 0.81 16.20 -9.80
C PRO A 95 2.14 16.30 -10.59
N MET A 96 2.25 15.55 -11.69
CA MET A 96 3.50 15.47 -12.47
C MET A 96 4.01 16.83 -12.93
N TYR A 97 3.13 17.76 -13.35
CA TYR A 97 3.54 19.09 -13.77
C TYR A 97 4.24 19.85 -12.66
N LYS A 98 3.71 19.79 -11.40
CA LYS A 98 4.36 20.44 -10.24
C LYS A 98 5.69 19.78 -9.88
N ALA A 99 5.78 18.45 -10.06
CA ALA A 99 7.02 17.74 -9.80
C ALA A 99 8.13 18.14 -10.79
N LEU A 100 7.78 18.35 -12.06
CA LEU A 100 8.68 18.79 -13.10
C LEU A 100 9.04 20.28 -12.97
N ASP A 101 8.13 21.11 -12.47
CA ASP A 101 8.45 22.52 -12.12
C ASP A 101 9.52 22.60 -11.01
N LEU A 102 9.46 21.68 -10.02
CA LEU A 102 10.42 21.62 -8.92
C LEU A 102 11.75 20.93 -9.30
N CYS A 103 11.72 20.00 -10.23
CA CYS A 103 12.89 19.24 -10.65
C CYS A 103 12.84 19.00 -12.18
N PRO A 104 13.15 20.02 -12.99
CA PRO A 104 13.03 19.97 -14.45
C PRO A 104 13.89 18.90 -15.12
N ASP A 105 15.07 18.64 -14.54
CA ASP A 105 16.05 17.68 -15.07
C ASP A 105 15.81 16.24 -14.61
N ALA A 106 14.68 15.97 -13.92
CA ALA A 106 14.38 14.65 -13.45
C ALA A 106 14.10 13.67 -14.60
N VAL A 107 14.68 12.47 -14.51
CA VAL A 107 14.34 11.36 -15.37
C VAL A 107 12.98 10.81 -14.95
N VAL A 108 11.98 10.89 -15.85
CA VAL A 108 10.64 10.37 -15.62
C VAL A 108 10.50 9.00 -16.23
N ILE A 109 10.17 8.00 -15.41
CA ILE A 109 9.98 6.61 -15.82
C ILE A 109 8.53 6.22 -15.58
N ARG A 110 7.89 5.58 -16.58
CA ARG A 110 6.55 5.02 -16.40
C ARG A 110 6.60 3.82 -15.46
N PRO A 111 5.61 3.69 -14.52
CA PRO A 111 5.62 2.57 -13.58
C PRO A 111 5.50 1.21 -14.30
N ASP A 112 6.42 0.30 -14.00
CA ASP A 112 6.35 -1.13 -14.34
C ASP A 112 5.87 -1.93 -13.12
N MET A 113 4.54 -2.05 -12.98
CA MET A 113 3.95 -2.71 -11.82
C MET A 113 4.24 -4.21 -11.74
N GLU A 114 4.48 -4.87 -12.87
CA GLU A 114 4.80 -6.30 -12.90
C GLU A 114 6.18 -6.54 -12.29
N LYS A 115 7.17 -5.75 -12.69
CA LYS A 115 8.52 -5.75 -12.13
C LYS A 115 8.49 -5.46 -10.62
N TYR A 116 7.79 -4.39 -10.19
CA TYR A 116 7.78 -4.01 -8.77
C TYR A 116 7.08 -5.04 -7.89
N VAL A 117 5.98 -5.62 -8.37
CA VAL A 117 5.31 -6.73 -7.66
C VAL A 117 6.23 -7.95 -7.53
N GLY A 118 6.98 -8.28 -8.57
CA GLY A 118 7.98 -9.37 -8.54
C GLY A 118 9.02 -9.14 -7.44
N VAL A 119 9.67 -7.97 -7.42
CA VAL A 119 10.66 -7.62 -6.41
C VAL A 119 10.04 -7.60 -4.99
N GLY A 120 8.82 -7.08 -4.83
CA GLY A 120 8.12 -7.13 -3.55
C GLY A 120 7.84 -8.56 -3.06
N GLN A 121 7.54 -9.48 -3.98
CA GLN A 121 7.35 -10.90 -3.65
C GLN A 121 8.66 -11.58 -3.22
N GLU A 122 9.79 -11.26 -3.85
CA GLU A 122 11.12 -11.75 -3.45
C GLU A 122 11.45 -11.28 -2.02
N ILE A 123 11.26 -10.00 -1.70
CA ILE A 123 11.49 -9.46 -0.35
C ILE A 123 10.56 -10.14 0.67
N ARG A 124 9.28 -10.34 0.30
CA ARG A 124 8.32 -11.03 1.16
C ARG A 124 8.71 -12.48 1.43
N ALA A 125 9.26 -13.19 0.44
CA ALA A 125 9.77 -14.54 0.64
C ALA A 125 10.88 -14.56 1.69
N LEU A 126 11.82 -13.60 1.63
CA LEU A 126 12.86 -13.44 2.64
C LEU A 126 12.30 -13.11 4.05
N MET A 127 11.22 -12.31 4.14
CA MET A 127 10.53 -12.03 5.42
C MET A 127 9.95 -13.30 6.04
N LEU A 128 9.34 -14.17 5.21
CA LEU A 128 8.72 -15.40 5.66
C LEU A 128 9.74 -16.45 6.18
N GLU A 129 11.01 -16.33 5.82
CA GLU A 129 12.09 -17.12 6.43
C GLU A 129 12.37 -16.71 7.89
N LEU A 130 12.02 -15.48 8.28
CA LEU A 130 12.24 -14.98 9.64
C LEU A 130 11.10 -15.39 10.58
N THR A 131 9.87 -15.30 10.12
CA THR A 131 8.65 -15.60 10.88
C THR A 131 7.48 -15.84 9.94
N PRO A 132 6.53 -16.72 10.26
CA PRO A 132 5.27 -16.82 9.52
C PRO A 132 4.33 -15.63 9.77
N LEU A 133 4.57 -14.84 10.81
CA LEU A 133 3.76 -13.67 11.18
C LEU A 133 4.24 -12.43 10.43
N VAL A 134 3.97 -12.41 9.13
CA VAL A 134 4.24 -11.29 8.22
C VAL A 134 2.93 -10.71 7.71
N GLU A 135 2.63 -9.46 8.03
CA GLU A 135 1.46 -8.72 7.56
C GLU A 135 1.87 -7.67 6.53
N PRO A 136 1.68 -7.92 5.22
CA PRO A 136 1.94 -6.90 4.21
C PRO A 136 0.86 -5.81 4.26
N ILE A 137 1.29 -4.55 4.22
CA ILE A 137 0.41 -3.38 4.13
C ILE A 137 0.33 -2.92 2.67
N SER A 138 1.45 -3.01 1.96
CA SER A 138 1.59 -2.69 0.54
C SER A 138 2.53 -3.70 -0.14
N ILE A 139 2.98 -3.41 -1.36
CA ILE A 139 3.97 -4.24 -2.06
C ILE A 139 5.40 -3.99 -1.57
N ASP A 140 5.63 -2.94 -0.78
CA ASP A 140 6.94 -2.45 -0.33
C ASP A 140 7.05 -2.32 1.19
N GLU A 141 5.95 -2.53 1.95
CA GLU A 141 5.99 -2.45 3.41
C GLU A 141 5.23 -3.59 4.09
N ALA A 142 5.74 -4.05 5.22
CA ALA A 142 5.12 -5.08 6.03
C ALA A 142 5.46 -4.94 7.52
N PHE A 143 4.56 -5.46 8.37
CA PHE A 143 4.88 -5.77 9.76
C PHE A 143 5.35 -7.21 9.90
N LEU A 144 6.28 -7.42 10.82
CA LEU A 144 6.74 -8.73 11.25
C LEU A 144 6.63 -8.84 12.77
N ASP A 145 6.12 -9.96 13.25
CA ASP A 145 6.24 -10.33 14.67
C ASP A 145 7.33 -11.38 14.80
N LEU A 146 8.42 -11.01 15.45
CA LEU A 146 9.59 -11.84 15.70
C LEU A 146 9.59 -12.44 17.11
N SER A 147 8.48 -12.35 17.85
CA SER A 147 8.35 -12.91 19.19
C SER A 147 8.57 -14.43 19.16
N GLY A 148 9.42 -14.93 20.04
CA GLY A 148 9.70 -16.36 20.19
C GLY A 148 10.61 -16.95 19.11
N THR A 149 11.17 -16.13 18.21
CA THR A 149 12.07 -16.61 17.14
C THR A 149 13.56 -16.64 17.53
N GLU A 150 13.93 -16.24 18.75
CA GLU A 150 15.30 -16.08 19.20
C GLU A 150 16.11 -17.40 19.12
N ARG A 151 15.46 -18.53 19.44
CA ARG A 151 16.10 -19.86 19.35
C ARG A 151 16.33 -20.27 17.91
N LEU A 152 15.40 -19.94 17.02
CA LEU A 152 15.49 -20.26 15.59
C LEU A 152 16.67 -19.52 14.95
N HIS A 153 16.82 -18.22 15.26
CA HIS A 153 17.83 -17.37 14.63
C HIS A 153 19.13 -17.24 15.43
N GLY A 154 19.17 -17.79 16.65
CA GLY A 154 20.32 -17.64 17.55
C GLY A 154 20.62 -16.18 17.89
N ALA A 155 19.62 -15.30 17.85
CA ALA A 155 19.77 -13.86 18.00
C ALA A 155 18.48 -13.20 18.51
N VAL A 156 18.59 -12.06 19.16
CA VAL A 156 17.46 -11.22 19.52
C VAL A 156 16.79 -10.66 18.28
N PRO A 157 15.48 -10.33 18.31
CA PRO A 157 14.73 -9.77 17.17
C PRO A 157 15.41 -8.59 16.49
N ALA A 158 16.01 -7.68 17.25
CA ALA A 158 16.76 -6.53 16.73
C ALA A 158 17.91 -6.94 15.80
N LEU A 159 18.69 -7.94 16.17
CA LEU A 159 19.79 -8.42 15.33
C LEU A 159 19.29 -9.24 14.14
N THR A 160 18.23 -10.02 14.33
CA THR A 160 17.58 -10.79 13.26
C THR A 160 17.09 -9.87 12.15
N ILE A 161 16.36 -8.80 12.48
CA ILE A 161 15.84 -7.86 11.46
C ILE A 161 16.97 -7.01 10.85
N ALA A 162 18.06 -6.74 11.56
CA ALA A 162 19.24 -6.08 11.00
C ALA A 162 19.99 -6.97 9.98
N ARG A 163 20.10 -8.27 10.26
CA ARG A 163 20.61 -9.26 9.30
C ARG A 163 19.76 -9.32 8.05
N PHE A 164 18.45 -9.29 8.21
CA PHE A 164 17.51 -9.23 7.10
C PHE A 164 17.70 -7.96 6.26
N ALA A 165 17.79 -6.78 6.89
CA ALA A 165 18.00 -5.53 6.15
C ALA A 165 19.28 -5.58 5.30
N ARG A 166 20.36 -6.10 5.86
CA ARG A 166 21.61 -6.31 5.11
C ARG A 166 21.47 -7.33 3.99
N ARG A 167 20.71 -8.40 4.22
CA ARG A 167 20.46 -9.43 3.22
C ARG A 167 19.66 -8.88 2.03
N VAL A 168 18.61 -8.10 2.27
CA VAL A 168 17.86 -7.41 1.21
C VAL A 168 18.78 -6.52 0.37
N GLU A 169 19.66 -5.76 1.02
CA GLU A 169 20.62 -4.91 0.30
C GLU A 169 21.60 -5.73 -0.55
N GLN A 170 22.06 -6.88 -0.07
CA GLN A 170 23.02 -7.74 -0.77
C GLN A 170 22.40 -8.60 -1.87
N GLU A 171 21.21 -9.17 -1.64
CA GLU A 171 20.58 -10.13 -2.55
C GLU A 171 19.60 -9.46 -3.53
N ILE A 172 18.88 -8.43 -3.07
CA ILE A 172 17.87 -7.73 -3.89
C ILE A 172 18.43 -6.42 -4.49
N GLY A 173 19.48 -5.85 -3.89
CA GLY A 173 20.15 -4.65 -4.39
C GLY A 173 19.41 -3.33 -4.11
N ILE A 174 18.47 -3.30 -3.15
CA ILE A 174 17.81 -2.08 -2.67
C ILE A 174 17.92 -1.96 -1.16
N THR A 175 17.72 -0.76 -0.63
CA THR A 175 17.74 -0.54 0.83
C THR A 175 16.33 -0.55 1.40
N ILE A 176 16.26 -0.90 2.68
CA ILE A 176 15.03 -0.83 3.47
C ILE A 176 15.28 -0.03 4.75
N SER A 177 14.23 0.60 5.26
CA SER A 177 14.20 1.21 6.58
C SER A 177 13.38 0.37 7.54
N VAL A 178 13.93 0.17 8.73
CA VAL A 178 13.39 -0.70 9.78
C VAL A 178 12.97 0.14 10.98
N GLY A 179 11.77 -0.09 11.47
CA GLY A 179 11.32 0.37 12.78
C GLY A 179 11.08 -0.82 13.69
N LEU A 180 11.64 -0.83 14.89
CA LEU A 180 11.47 -1.87 15.90
C LEU A 180 10.81 -1.30 17.13
N SER A 181 9.77 -1.97 17.62
CA SER A 181 9.05 -1.57 18.83
C SER A 181 8.31 -2.75 19.46
N PHE A 182 7.43 -2.46 20.42
CA PHE A 182 6.56 -3.44 21.08
C PHE A 182 5.13 -3.48 20.51
N ASN A 183 4.79 -2.59 19.55
CA ASN A 183 3.51 -2.60 18.85
C ASN A 183 3.63 -2.05 17.42
N LYS A 184 2.59 -2.25 16.61
CA LYS A 184 2.56 -1.89 15.20
C LYS A 184 2.66 -0.39 14.96
N PHE A 185 1.94 0.42 15.74
CA PHE A 185 1.94 1.88 15.56
C PHE A 185 3.34 2.46 15.72
N LEU A 186 4.02 2.13 16.80
CA LEU A 186 5.36 2.65 17.07
C LEU A 186 6.41 2.08 16.13
N ALA A 187 6.30 0.81 15.75
CA ALA A 187 7.20 0.21 14.76
C ALA A 187 7.10 0.93 13.41
N LYS A 188 5.86 1.22 12.95
CA LYS A 188 5.68 1.98 11.70
C LYS A 188 6.19 3.41 11.82
N LEU A 189 5.95 4.08 12.92
CA LEU A 189 6.45 5.43 13.16
C LEU A 189 8.00 5.44 13.19
N ALA A 190 8.61 4.46 13.86
CA ALA A 190 10.05 4.34 13.95
C ALA A 190 10.70 4.14 12.58
N SER A 191 10.09 3.36 11.67
CA SER A 191 10.67 3.14 10.34
C SER A 191 10.80 4.39 9.48
N ASP A 192 10.05 5.45 9.80
CA ASP A 192 10.08 6.72 9.06
C ASP A 192 11.10 7.74 9.62
N LEU A 193 11.64 7.53 10.83
CA LEU A 193 12.45 8.54 11.54
C LEU A 193 13.82 8.78 10.90
N ASP A 194 14.44 7.75 10.31
CA ASP A 194 15.83 7.80 9.84
C ASP A 194 15.97 7.32 8.39
N LYS A 195 14.94 7.52 7.56
CA LYS A 195 14.98 7.20 6.13
C LYS A 195 15.99 8.09 5.37
N PRO A 196 16.73 7.53 4.39
CA PRO A 196 16.77 6.13 3.92
C PRO A 196 17.73 5.26 4.74
N ARG A 197 17.60 3.93 4.55
CA ARG A 197 18.46 2.93 5.15
C ARG A 197 18.47 3.03 6.68
N GLY A 198 17.28 3.42 7.24
CA GLY A 198 17.08 3.68 8.65
C GLY A 198 16.98 2.40 9.49
N PHE A 199 17.30 2.53 10.78
CA PHE A 199 17.03 1.51 11.79
C PHE A 199 16.73 2.23 13.09
N SER A 200 15.47 2.46 13.38
CA SER A 200 15.04 3.21 14.54
C SER A 200 14.26 2.33 15.50
N VAL A 201 14.40 2.62 16.78
CA VAL A 201 13.81 1.86 17.87
C VAL A 201 13.03 2.79 18.77
N ILE A 202 11.86 2.36 19.19
CA ILE A 202 11.07 3.03 20.22
C ILE A 202 10.69 1.99 21.25
N GLY A 203 11.30 2.07 22.44
CA GLY A 203 11.04 1.16 23.55
C GLY A 203 9.83 1.56 24.38
N ARG A 204 9.48 0.73 25.35
CA ARG A 204 8.33 0.96 26.26
C ARG A 204 8.56 2.14 27.19
N ALA A 205 9.80 2.28 27.68
CA ALA A 205 10.13 3.26 28.69
C ALA A 205 9.95 4.70 28.20
N GLU A 206 10.33 4.97 26.93
CA GLU A 206 10.29 6.31 26.37
C GLU A 206 9.08 6.60 25.48
N ALA A 207 8.29 5.59 25.08
CA ALA A 207 7.27 5.72 24.04
C ALA A 207 6.29 6.89 24.26
N VAL A 208 5.75 7.04 25.46
CA VAL A 208 4.76 8.08 25.76
C VAL A 208 5.38 9.47 25.74
N SER A 209 6.56 9.64 26.34
CA SER A 209 7.31 10.91 26.33
C SER A 209 7.81 11.27 24.92
N PHE A 210 8.30 10.27 24.18
CA PHE A 210 8.72 10.44 22.77
C PHE A 210 7.58 10.95 21.88
N LEU A 211 6.36 10.46 22.09
CA LEU A 211 5.19 10.88 21.31
C LEU A 211 4.70 12.28 21.68
N ALA A 212 4.94 12.78 22.90
CA ALA A 212 4.32 13.99 23.42
C ALA A 212 4.54 15.23 22.52
N ASP A 213 5.73 15.42 22.01
CA ASP A 213 6.09 16.58 21.19
C ASP A 213 5.83 16.37 19.69
N LYS A 214 5.39 15.19 19.28
CA LYS A 214 5.12 14.88 17.88
C LYS A 214 3.80 15.47 17.43
N PRO A 215 3.70 15.95 16.14
CA PRO A 215 2.44 16.41 15.58
C PRO A 215 1.44 15.28 15.48
N VAL A 216 0.15 15.59 15.64
CA VAL A 216 -0.95 14.60 15.58
C VAL A 216 -1.03 13.88 14.23
N GLY A 217 -0.56 14.51 13.16
CA GLY A 217 -0.48 13.89 11.82
C GLY A 217 0.45 12.67 11.75
N MET A 218 1.35 12.46 12.73
CA MET A 218 2.18 11.26 12.82
C MET A 218 1.43 10.02 13.34
N ILE A 219 0.22 10.20 13.90
CA ILE A 219 -0.61 9.06 14.30
C ILE A 219 -1.12 8.35 13.05
N TRP A 220 -0.81 7.08 12.92
CA TRP A 220 -1.25 6.26 11.80
C TRP A 220 -2.79 6.25 11.67
N GLY A 221 -3.29 6.80 10.56
CA GLY A 221 -4.70 6.98 10.25
C GLY A 221 -5.21 8.41 10.45
N VAL A 222 -4.37 9.34 10.92
CA VAL A 222 -4.67 10.77 10.92
C VAL A 222 -4.23 11.35 9.57
N GLY A 223 -5.18 11.49 8.66
CA GLY A 223 -4.95 12.17 7.38
C GLY A 223 -5.19 13.68 7.51
N LYS A 224 -4.85 14.45 6.45
CA LYS A 224 -4.93 15.92 6.43
C LYS A 224 -6.28 16.50 6.89
N ALA A 225 -7.40 15.86 6.53
CA ALA A 225 -8.74 16.32 6.94
C ALA A 225 -8.95 16.21 8.46
N LEU A 226 -8.53 15.11 9.08
CA LEU A 226 -8.64 14.94 10.54
C LEU A 226 -7.60 15.82 11.25
N GLU A 227 -6.40 15.95 10.73
CA GLU A 227 -5.37 16.85 11.25
C GLU A 227 -5.86 18.30 11.26
N ALA A 228 -6.47 18.78 10.16
CA ALA A 228 -7.09 20.11 10.10
C ALA A 228 -8.19 20.28 11.15
N LYS A 229 -9.11 19.30 11.26
CA LYS A 229 -10.20 19.31 12.25
C LYS A 229 -9.69 19.33 13.68
N LEU A 230 -8.60 18.61 14.00
CA LEU A 230 -7.94 18.66 15.30
C LEU A 230 -7.29 20.04 15.51
N GLY A 231 -6.64 20.57 14.49
CA GLY A 231 -6.00 21.90 14.52
C GLY A 231 -6.98 23.05 14.77
N GLU A 232 -8.19 23.02 14.21
CA GLU A 232 -9.29 23.97 14.48
C GLU A 232 -9.67 24.00 15.97
N GLN A 233 -9.48 22.90 16.67
CA GLN A 233 -9.73 22.79 18.12
C GLN A 233 -8.46 23.00 18.97
N GLY A 234 -7.38 23.50 18.37
CA GLY A 234 -6.12 23.76 19.05
C GLY A 234 -5.28 22.51 19.36
N ILE A 235 -5.68 21.32 18.84
CA ILE A 235 -4.98 20.06 19.07
C ILE A 235 -3.97 19.84 17.95
N LYS A 236 -2.69 20.13 18.20
CA LYS A 236 -1.58 20.06 17.23
C LYS A 236 -0.59 18.94 17.55
N THR A 237 -0.41 18.60 18.81
CA THR A 237 0.58 17.62 19.27
C THR A 237 -0.11 16.40 19.91
N ILE A 238 0.59 15.27 19.89
CA ILE A 238 0.13 14.03 20.52
C ILE A 238 0.03 14.21 22.04
N GLY A 239 0.93 14.98 22.65
CA GLY A 239 0.87 15.28 24.07
C GLY A 239 -0.39 16.04 24.49
N GLN A 240 -0.99 16.81 23.60
CA GLN A 240 -2.30 17.40 23.88
C GLN A 240 -3.41 16.33 23.96
N LEU A 241 -3.37 15.32 23.08
CA LEU A 241 -4.29 14.18 23.13
C LEU A 241 -4.06 13.31 24.39
N GLN A 242 -2.81 13.16 24.85
CA GLN A 242 -2.48 12.41 26.08
C GLN A 242 -3.14 13.01 27.32
N ARG A 243 -3.32 14.34 27.35
CA ARG A 243 -3.95 15.07 28.48
C ARG A 243 -5.47 15.09 28.43
N MET A 244 -6.08 14.66 27.32
CA MET A 244 -7.54 14.64 27.18
C MET A 244 -8.11 13.30 27.67
N GLU A 245 -9.29 13.33 28.24
CA GLU A 245 -10.00 12.13 28.62
C GLU A 245 -10.48 11.34 27.39
N GLU A 246 -10.39 10.00 27.46
CA GLU A 246 -10.83 9.12 26.37
C GLU A 246 -12.30 9.33 26.04
N THR A 247 -13.15 9.57 27.06
CA THR A 247 -14.58 9.85 26.90
C THR A 247 -14.85 11.14 26.14
N ASP A 248 -14.04 12.17 26.33
CA ASP A 248 -14.20 13.45 25.63
C ASP A 248 -13.78 13.34 24.16
N LEU A 249 -12.68 12.62 23.90
CA LEU A 249 -12.26 12.32 22.55
C LEU A 249 -13.29 11.44 21.81
N ALA A 250 -13.88 10.46 22.49
CA ALA A 250 -14.93 9.62 21.95
C ALA A 250 -16.21 10.42 21.60
N LYS A 251 -16.63 11.35 22.47
CA LYS A 251 -17.78 12.23 22.21
C LYS A 251 -17.57 13.13 20.97
N ARG A 252 -16.33 13.64 20.76
CA ARG A 252 -16.02 14.57 19.66
C ARG A 252 -15.76 13.88 18.34
N TYR A 253 -15.13 12.70 18.35
CA TYR A 253 -14.59 12.03 17.15
C TYR A 253 -15.07 10.58 17.00
N GLY A 254 -16.00 10.10 17.88
CA GLY A 254 -16.52 8.73 17.81
C GLY A 254 -15.43 7.68 18.01
N VAL A 255 -15.53 6.60 17.26
CA VAL A 255 -14.54 5.49 17.28
C VAL A 255 -13.11 5.98 16.99
N MET A 256 -12.96 6.99 16.14
CA MET A 256 -11.66 7.59 15.88
C MET A 256 -11.09 8.29 17.12
N GLY A 257 -11.93 8.92 17.94
CA GLY A 257 -11.52 9.52 19.23
C GLY A 257 -10.95 8.52 20.22
N LEU A 258 -11.58 7.34 20.35
CA LEU A 258 -11.07 6.23 21.15
C LEU A 258 -9.70 5.77 20.64
N ARG A 259 -9.56 5.65 19.31
CA ARG A 259 -8.30 5.28 18.69
C ARG A 259 -7.21 6.31 18.95
N LEU A 260 -7.50 7.60 18.80
CA LEU A 260 -6.58 8.69 19.10
C LEU A 260 -6.10 8.66 20.55
N ALA A 261 -7.03 8.48 21.52
CA ALA A 261 -6.71 8.41 22.93
C ALA A 261 -5.71 7.28 23.27
N ARG A 262 -5.94 6.10 22.70
CA ARG A 262 -5.08 4.91 22.90
C ARG A 262 -3.73 5.07 22.25
N LEU A 263 -3.69 5.40 20.93
CA LEU A 263 -2.44 5.56 20.20
C LEU A 263 -1.58 6.70 20.77
N ALA A 264 -2.19 7.81 21.21
CA ALA A 264 -1.45 8.89 21.88
C ALA A 264 -0.70 8.41 23.13
N ARG A 265 -1.21 7.40 23.82
CA ARG A 265 -0.61 6.78 25.02
C ARG A 265 0.20 5.51 24.68
N ALA A 266 0.57 5.33 23.39
CA ALA A 266 1.29 4.16 22.90
C ALA A 266 0.55 2.81 23.08
N ASP A 267 -0.77 2.82 23.34
CA ASP A 267 -1.59 1.61 23.45
C ASP A 267 -2.15 1.20 22.09
N ASP A 268 -1.41 0.35 21.37
CA ASP A 268 -1.85 -0.31 20.14
C ASP A 268 -1.86 -1.83 20.36
N ARG A 269 -3.05 -2.40 20.50
CA ARG A 269 -3.26 -3.84 20.81
C ARG A 269 -3.45 -4.71 19.58
N ARG A 270 -3.31 -4.14 18.37
CA ARG A 270 -3.45 -4.92 17.13
C ARG A 270 -2.28 -5.87 17.00
N THR A 271 -2.58 -7.13 16.73
CA THR A 271 -1.62 -8.16 16.40
C THR A 271 -1.17 -8.08 14.93
N VAL A 272 -0.07 -8.73 14.60
CA VAL A 272 0.36 -8.92 13.22
C VAL A 272 -0.48 -10.04 12.60
N GLU A 273 -1.27 -9.71 11.56
CA GLU A 273 -2.21 -10.61 10.91
C GLU A 273 -1.76 -10.95 9.49
N PRO A 274 -1.23 -12.17 9.24
CA PRO A 274 -0.69 -12.55 7.93
C PRO A 274 -1.70 -12.57 6.79
N ARG A 275 -3.00 -12.69 7.12
CA ARG A 275 -4.07 -12.79 6.13
C ARG A 275 -5.09 -11.69 6.35
N HIS A 276 -5.29 -10.90 5.32
CA HIS A 276 -6.42 -9.98 5.23
C HIS A 276 -7.32 -10.44 4.08
N GLU A 277 -8.57 -10.72 4.38
CA GLU A 277 -9.56 -10.93 3.33
C GLU A 277 -9.80 -9.62 2.58
N ALA A 278 -9.77 -9.69 1.26
CA ALA A 278 -10.11 -8.55 0.43
C ALA A 278 -11.58 -8.17 0.68
N LYS A 279 -11.84 -6.89 0.96
CA LYS A 279 -13.21 -6.38 1.13
C LYS A 279 -13.83 -5.91 -0.18
N SER A 280 -13.00 -5.58 -1.15
CA SER A 280 -13.42 -5.13 -2.48
C SER A 280 -12.32 -5.34 -3.51
N ILE A 281 -12.73 -5.53 -4.77
CA ILE A 281 -11.84 -5.59 -5.94
C ILE A 281 -12.33 -4.55 -6.93
N GLY A 282 -11.45 -3.65 -7.39
CA GLY A 282 -11.83 -2.58 -8.30
C GLY A 282 -10.74 -2.26 -9.32
N ALA A 283 -11.15 -1.52 -10.35
CA ALA A 283 -10.27 -0.91 -11.33
C ALA A 283 -10.81 0.46 -11.72
N GLU A 284 -9.94 1.46 -11.83
CA GLU A 284 -10.31 2.81 -12.26
C GLU A 284 -9.25 3.40 -13.19
N THR A 285 -9.65 4.42 -13.95
CA THR A 285 -8.74 5.17 -14.80
C THR A 285 -9.10 6.64 -14.85
N THR A 286 -8.08 7.50 -14.81
CA THR A 286 -8.21 8.94 -15.07
C THR A 286 -7.94 9.18 -16.54
N PHE A 287 -8.80 9.96 -17.20
CA PHE A 287 -8.71 10.27 -18.62
C PHE A 287 -7.72 11.42 -18.87
N GLU A 288 -7.13 11.46 -20.06
CA GLU A 288 -6.35 12.62 -20.53
C GLU A 288 -7.26 13.81 -20.86
N HIS A 289 -8.46 13.54 -21.38
CA HIS A 289 -9.53 14.49 -21.69
C HIS A 289 -10.82 14.07 -20.98
N ASP A 290 -11.65 15.02 -20.60
CA ASP A 290 -12.91 14.71 -19.93
C ASP A 290 -13.93 14.14 -20.93
N HIS A 291 -14.80 13.24 -20.46
CA HIS A 291 -15.88 12.62 -21.21
C HIS A 291 -17.23 12.94 -20.56
N ALA A 292 -18.27 13.20 -21.35
CA ALA A 292 -19.61 13.49 -20.85
C ALA A 292 -20.68 12.52 -21.34
N ASP A 293 -20.38 11.82 -22.45
CA ASP A 293 -21.36 10.98 -23.13
C ASP A 293 -21.17 9.49 -22.84
N LEU A 294 -22.27 8.75 -22.91
CA LEU A 294 -22.29 7.32 -22.66
C LEU A 294 -21.46 6.55 -23.70
N ALA A 295 -21.43 6.99 -24.97
CA ALA A 295 -20.77 6.27 -26.04
C ALA A 295 -19.24 6.23 -25.85
N SER A 296 -18.66 7.33 -25.36
CA SER A 296 -17.22 7.40 -25.05
C SER A 296 -16.84 6.66 -23.76
N LEU A 297 -17.74 6.64 -22.75
CA LEU A 297 -17.47 6.01 -21.45
C LEU A 297 -17.67 4.49 -21.45
N ARG A 298 -18.60 3.96 -22.26
CA ARG A 298 -18.92 2.53 -22.33
C ARG A 298 -17.71 1.62 -22.63
N PRO A 299 -16.89 1.90 -23.66
CA PRO A 299 -15.74 1.05 -23.98
C PRO A 299 -14.72 1.03 -22.83
N ILE A 300 -14.55 2.17 -22.14
CA ILE A 300 -13.63 2.29 -21.02
C ILE A 300 -14.16 1.49 -19.83
N LEU A 301 -15.44 1.62 -19.51
CA LEU A 301 -16.09 0.84 -18.45
C LEU A 301 -15.97 -0.67 -18.72
N ARG A 302 -16.20 -1.11 -19.99
CA ARG A 302 -16.07 -2.52 -20.36
C ARG A 302 -14.66 -3.06 -20.04
N ARG A 303 -13.60 -2.35 -20.41
CA ARG A 303 -12.21 -2.75 -20.12
C ARG A 303 -11.96 -2.84 -18.61
N LEU A 304 -12.52 -1.94 -17.81
CA LEU A 304 -12.40 -1.98 -16.36
C LEU A 304 -13.13 -3.20 -15.77
N CYS A 305 -14.32 -3.54 -16.27
CA CYS A 305 -15.06 -4.71 -15.84
C CYS A 305 -14.31 -6.02 -16.18
N GLU A 306 -13.66 -6.10 -17.35
CA GLU A 306 -12.82 -7.23 -17.71
C GLU A 306 -11.61 -7.37 -16.75
N LYS A 307 -10.98 -6.25 -16.35
CA LYS A 307 -9.90 -6.26 -15.34
C LYS A 307 -10.40 -6.74 -13.98
N VAL A 308 -11.57 -6.29 -13.56
CA VAL A 308 -12.18 -6.70 -12.26
C VAL A 308 -12.54 -8.18 -12.29
N SER A 309 -13.19 -8.66 -13.35
CA SER A 309 -13.52 -10.07 -13.56
C SER A 309 -12.27 -10.98 -13.49
N ALA A 310 -11.21 -10.60 -14.22
CA ALA A 310 -9.94 -11.33 -14.19
C ALA A 310 -9.30 -11.39 -12.78
N ARG A 311 -9.46 -10.30 -11.98
CA ARG A 311 -8.99 -10.27 -10.58
C ARG A 311 -9.83 -11.15 -9.68
N LEU A 312 -11.17 -11.16 -9.82
CA LEU A 312 -12.08 -12.06 -9.09
C LEU A 312 -11.75 -13.52 -9.36
N LYS A 313 -11.58 -13.88 -10.65
CA LYS A 313 -11.27 -15.27 -11.07
C LYS A 313 -9.93 -15.73 -10.49
N ARG A 314 -8.90 -14.85 -10.49
CA ARG A 314 -7.59 -15.16 -9.89
C ARG A 314 -7.64 -15.30 -8.36
N ALA A 315 -8.51 -14.53 -7.72
CA ALA A 315 -8.69 -14.57 -6.26
C ALA A 315 -9.63 -15.70 -5.82
N GLU A 316 -10.21 -16.46 -6.77
CA GLU A 316 -11.22 -17.49 -6.52
C GLU A 316 -12.42 -16.96 -5.73
N LEU A 317 -12.89 -15.74 -6.09
CA LEU A 317 -14.01 -15.06 -5.47
C LEU A 317 -15.14 -14.80 -6.47
N ALA A 318 -16.36 -14.70 -5.97
CA ALA A 318 -17.51 -14.10 -6.65
C ALA A 318 -18.02 -12.90 -5.85
N ALA A 319 -18.70 -11.97 -6.49
CA ALA A 319 -19.16 -10.72 -5.85
C ALA A 319 -20.65 -10.47 -6.12
N SER A 320 -21.36 -9.97 -5.12
CA SER A 320 -22.79 -9.68 -5.20
C SER A 320 -23.11 -8.17 -5.26
N ASN A 321 -22.12 -7.29 -5.12
CA ASN A 321 -22.35 -5.85 -5.21
C ASN A 321 -21.43 -5.22 -6.26
N VAL A 322 -22.01 -4.39 -7.14
CA VAL A 322 -21.30 -3.64 -8.17
C VAL A 322 -21.42 -2.15 -7.89
N THR A 323 -20.30 -1.47 -7.75
CA THR A 323 -20.23 -0.02 -7.52
C THR A 323 -19.55 0.68 -8.69
N LEU A 324 -20.25 1.60 -9.32
CA LEU A 324 -19.70 2.57 -10.27
C LEU A 324 -19.13 3.75 -9.50
N LYS A 325 -17.93 4.19 -9.86
CA LYS A 325 -17.27 5.38 -9.34
C LYS A 325 -16.99 6.37 -10.47
N LEU A 326 -17.45 7.59 -10.32
CA LEU A 326 -17.23 8.68 -11.27
C LEU A 326 -16.62 9.87 -10.53
N LYS A 327 -15.66 10.54 -11.15
CA LYS A 327 -15.13 11.81 -10.65
C LYS A 327 -15.30 12.87 -11.73
N SER A 328 -16.01 13.94 -11.42
CA SER A 328 -16.25 15.02 -12.35
C SER A 328 -14.99 15.89 -12.57
N SER A 329 -15.03 16.74 -13.57
CA SER A 329 -13.96 17.70 -13.89
C SER A 329 -13.64 18.64 -12.72
N ASP A 330 -14.65 19.02 -11.91
CA ASP A 330 -14.54 19.82 -10.69
C ASP A 330 -14.19 18.98 -9.45
N PHE A 331 -13.71 17.75 -9.64
CA PHE A 331 -13.21 16.80 -8.59
C PHE A 331 -14.28 16.27 -7.64
N LYS A 332 -15.56 16.47 -7.88
CA LYS A 332 -16.62 15.84 -7.09
C LYS A 332 -16.69 14.35 -7.38
N LEU A 333 -16.79 13.55 -6.32
CA LEU A 333 -16.92 12.10 -6.41
C LEU A 333 -18.40 11.71 -6.37
N ARG A 334 -18.83 10.91 -7.36
CA ARG A 334 -20.12 10.23 -7.38
C ARG A 334 -19.90 8.73 -7.33
N THR A 335 -20.64 8.04 -6.48
CA THR A 335 -20.65 6.56 -6.42
C THR A 335 -22.10 6.09 -6.52
N ARG A 336 -22.32 5.00 -7.29
CA ARG A 336 -23.62 4.32 -7.39
C ARG A 336 -23.39 2.84 -7.25
N SER A 337 -24.17 2.19 -6.41
CA SER A 337 -24.04 0.76 -6.14
C SER A 337 -25.33 0.02 -6.46
N ARG A 338 -25.19 -1.22 -6.88
CA ARG A 338 -26.32 -2.13 -7.07
C ARG A 338 -25.98 -3.51 -6.56
N GLN A 339 -26.84 -4.04 -5.69
CA GLN A 339 -26.80 -5.43 -5.26
C GLN A 339 -27.34 -6.33 -6.37
N LEU A 340 -26.63 -7.39 -6.66
CA LEU A 340 -27.05 -8.44 -7.58
C LEU A 340 -27.85 -9.51 -6.83
N THR A 341 -28.78 -10.16 -7.50
CA THR A 341 -29.53 -11.28 -6.95
C THR A 341 -28.61 -12.46 -6.65
N ASP A 342 -27.72 -12.74 -7.61
CA ASP A 342 -26.76 -13.84 -7.49
C ASP A 342 -25.33 -13.30 -7.63
N PRO A 343 -24.37 -13.91 -6.92
CA PRO A 343 -22.96 -13.55 -7.07
C PRO A 343 -22.48 -13.77 -8.50
N THR A 344 -21.54 -12.95 -8.96
CA THR A 344 -20.96 -13.09 -10.29
C THR A 344 -19.44 -12.90 -10.26
N ARG A 345 -18.78 -13.53 -11.23
CA ARG A 345 -17.40 -13.24 -11.61
C ARG A 345 -17.25 -12.90 -13.09
N LEU A 346 -18.37 -12.81 -13.81
CA LEU A 346 -18.39 -12.53 -15.24
C LEU A 346 -18.30 -11.02 -15.53
N ALA A 347 -17.41 -10.66 -16.42
CA ALA A 347 -17.24 -9.27 -16.87
C ALA A 347 -18.53 -8.73 -17.51
N ASP A 348 -19.29 -9.56 -18.21
CA ASP A 348 -20.55 -9.18 -18.85
C ASP A 348 -21.62 -8.75 -17.83
N ARG A 349 -21.81 -9.53 -16.75
CA ARG A 349 -22.80 -9.17 -15.69
C ARG A 349 -22.39 -7.91 -14.95
N ILE A 350 -21.08 -7.80 -14.58
CA ILE A 350 -20.55 -6.59 -13.95
C ILE A 350 -20.75 -5.39 -14.86
N PHE A 351 -20.43 -5.52 -16.16
CA PHE A 351 -20.55 -4.43 -17.13
C PHE A 351 -22.01 -3.99 -17.32
N ARG A 352 -22.95 -4.89 -17.56
CA ARG A 352 -24.36 -4.55 -17.73
C ARG A 352 -24.92 -3.80 -16.53
N THR A 353 -24.58 -4.23 -15.32
CA THR A 353 -24.99 -3.57 -14.10
C THR A 353 -24.36 -2.17 -13.99
N ALA A 354 -23.07 -2.05 -14.20
CA ALA A 354 -22.36 -0.78 -14.13
C ALA A 354 -22.79 0.19 -15.25
N GLU A 355 -23.11 -0.32 -16.45
CA GLU A 355 -23.60 0.46 -17.57
C GLU A 355 -24.98 1.08 -17.29
N GLN A 356 -25.89 0.33 -16.66
CA GLN A 356 -27.19 0.87 -16.24
C GLN A 356 -27.04 1.99 -15.20
N LEU A 357 -26.07 1.86 -14.29
CA LEU A 357 -25.73 2.91 -13.33
C LEU A 357 -25.11 4.12 -14.04
N LEU A 358 -24.23 3.90 -15.02
CA LEU A 358 -23.58 4.96 -15.79
C LEU A 358 -24.58 5.75 -16.62
N ALA A 359 -25.57 5.08 -17.25
CA ALA A 359 -26.60 5.74 -18.06
C ALA A 359 -27.42 6.76 -17.27
N GLN A 360 -27.59 6.55 -15.96
CA GLN A 360 -28.29 7.49 -15.07
C GLN A 360 -27.45 8.71 -14.69
N GLU A 361 -26.14 8.65 -14.88
CA GLU A 361 -25.19 9.72 -14.52
C GLU A 361 -24.70 10.52 -15.74
N THR A 362 -25.13 10.16 -16.95
CA THR A 362 -24.81 10.91 -18.18
C THR A 362 -25.83 12.04 -18.40
N ASP A 363 -25.85 12.99 -17.46
CA ASP A 363 -26.73 14.15 -17.39
C ASP A 363 -26.07 15.43 -17.96
N GLY A 364 -25.03 15.31 -18.76
CA GLY A 364 -24.21 16.43 -19.25
C GLY A 364 -23.03 16.77 -18.37
N THR A 365 -22.88 16.11 -17.21
CA THR A 365 -21.69 16.24 -16.35
C THR A 365 -20.47 15.67 -17.05
N THR A 366 -19.37 16.43 -17.07
CA THR A 366 -18.08 15.98 -17.60
C THR A 366 -17.31 15.25 -16.53
N TYR A 367 -16.81 14.07 -16.87
CA TYR A 367 -16.06 13.20 -15.96
C TYR A 367 -14.58 13.10 -16.37
N ARG A 368 -13.70 13.15 -15.38
CA ARG A 368 -12.25 12.97 -15.52
C ARG A 368 -11.77 11.59 -15.15
N LEU A 369 -12.59 10.80 -14.43
CA LEU A 369 -12.27 9.45 -13.98
C LEU A 369 -13.52 8.59 -13.98
N ILE A 370 -13.35 7.34 -14.38
CA ILE A 370 -14.34 6.27 -14.20
C ILE A 370 -13.68 5.07 -13.52
N GLY A 371 -14.41 4.40 -12.66
CA GLY A 371 -14.02 3.18 -11.99
C GLY A 371 -15.19 2.25 -11.78
N VAL A 372 -14.87 0.98 -11.64
CA VAL A 372 -15.80 -0.07 -11.19
C VAL A 372 -15.17 -0.86 -10.07
N GLN A 373 -15.95 -1.14 -9.05
CA GLN A 373 -15.56 -1.93 -7.89
C GLN A 373 -16.65 -2.96 -7.60
N VAL A 374 -16.25 -4.11 -7.08
CA VAL A 374 -17.17 -5.15 -6.60
C VAL A 374 -16.84 -5.51 -5.16
N SER A 375 -17.85 -5.89 -4.41
CA SER A 375 -17.76 -6.28 -2.99
C SER A 375 -18.78 -7.36 -2.66
N ASP A 376 -18.91 -7.69 -1.37
CA ASP A 376 -19.78 -8.73 -0.85
C ASP A 376 -19.41 -10.07 -1.49
N PHE A 377 -18.21 -10.54 -1.13
CA PHE A 377 -17.63 -11.74 -1.73
C PHE A 377 -18.23 -13.02 -1.19
N SER A 378 -18.29 -14.02 -2.06
CA SER A 378 -18.76 -15.37 -1.78
C SER A 378 -17.92 -16.42 -2.53
N ASP A 379 -18.19 -17.68 -2.22
CA ASP A 379 -17.59 -18.85 -2.91
C ASP A 379 -17.90 -18.77 -4.41
N PRO A 380 -16.91 -18.93 -5.30
CA PRO A 380 -17.09 -18.90 -6.74
C PRO A 380 -18.02 -19.99 -7.27
N ARG A 381 -18.25 -21.06 -6.52
CA ARG A 381 -19.21 -22.14 -6.88
C ARG A 381 -20.66 -21.69 -6.83
N LEU A 382 -20.95 -20.60 -6.12
CA LEU A 382 -22.28 -20.00 -6.04
C LEU A 382 -22.52 -18.96 -7.15
N ALA A 383 -21.50 -18.68 -7.98
CA ALA A 383 -21.55 -17.65 -8.98
C ALA A 383 -22.28 -18.08 -10.25
N ASP A 384 -23.01 -17.12 -10.81
CA ASP A 384 -23.57 -17.19 -12.15
C ASP A 384 -24.44 -18.46 -12.38
N PRO A 385 -25.44 -18.74 -11.51
CA PRO A 385 -26.35 -19.88 -11.71
C PRO A 385 -27.12 -19.73 -13.03
N ASP A 386 -27.71 -20.82 -13.51
CA ASP A 386 -28.52 -20.79 -14.72
C ASP A 386 -29.67 -19.79 -14.58
N ASP A 387 -29.74 -18.81 -15.50
CA ASP A 387 -30.72 -17.76 -15.50
C ASP A 387 -31.87 -18.14 -16.42
N LEU A 388 -33.04 -18.42 -15.84
CA LEU A 388 -34.25 -18.78 -16.59
C LEU A 388 -34.87 -17.60 -17.34
N VAL A 389 -34.55 -16.38 -16.92
CA VAL A 389 -35.06 -15.13 -17.52
C VAL A 389 -34.17 -14.68 -18.69
N ASP A 390 -32.88 -14.95 -18.64
CA ASP A 390 -31.92 -14.63 -19.71
C ASP A 390 -31.22 -15.91 -20.26
N PRO A 391 -31.89 -16.63 -21.17
CA PRO A 391 -31.35 -17.89 -21.73
C PRO A 391 -29.99 -17.72 -22.45
N ALA A 392 -29.64 -16.48 -22.83
CA ALA A 392 -28.35 -16.17 -23.45
C ALA A 392 -27.21 -15.99 -22.42
N ALA A 393 -27.52 -15.94 -21.11
CA ALA A 393 -26.52 -15.77 -20.06
C ALA A 393 -25.48 -16.91 -20.07
N ALA A 394 -25.94 -18.16 -20.14
CA ALA A 394 -25.05 -19.33 -20.21
C ALA A 394 -24.13 -19.31 -21.45
N LYS A 395 -24.64 -18.86 -22.62
CA LYS A 395 -23.85 -18.73 -23.85
C LYS A 395 -22.76 -17.65 -23.70
N ARG A 396 -23.10 -16.50 -23.08
CA ARG A 396 -22.12 -15.42 -22.82
C ARG A 396 -21.05 -15.85 -21.81
N ALA A 397 -21.43 -16.58 -20.75
CA ALA A 397 -20.49 -17.13 -19.79
C ALA A 397 -19.47 -18.07 -20.45
N LYS A 398 -19.95 -19.01 -21.29
CA LYS A 398 -19.07 -19.90 -22.06
C LYS A 398 -18.16 -19.15 -23.02
N ALA A 399 -18.65 -18.12 -23.70
CA ALA A 399 -17.84 -17.27 -24.56
C ALA A 399 -16.75 -16.53 -23.79
N GLU A 400 -17.08 -16.00 -22.60
CA GLU A 400 -16.09 -15.31 -21.74
C GLU A 400 -15.02 -16.29 -21.24
N GLU A 401 -15.38 -17.51 -20.84
CA GLU A 401 -14.40 -18.56 -20.48
C GLU A 401 -13.46 -18.92 -21.64
N ALA A 402 -13.98 -19.01 -22.84
CA ALA A 402 -13.17 -19.27 -24.02
C ALA A 402 -12.18 -18.13 -24.29
N ILE A 403 -12.63 -16.88 -24.17
CA ILE A 403 -11.76 -15.69 -24.27
C ILE A 403 -10.68 -15.71 -23.19
N ASP A 404 -11.03 -16.03 -21.93
CA ASP A 404 -10.08 -16.11 -20.83
C ASP A 404 -9.00 -17.17 -21.08
N LYS A 405 -9.38 -18.35 -21.60
CA LYS A 405 -8.44 -19.42 -21.98
C LYS A 405 -7.49 -18.97 -23.08
N VAL A 406 -7.98 -18.28 -24.11
CA VAL A 406 -7.15 -17.73 -25.18
C VAL A 406 -6.20 -16.66 -24.67
N ARG A 407 -6.69 -15.74 -23.84
CA ARG A 407 -5.87 -14.69 -23.22
C ARG A 407 -4.81 -15.26 -22.26
N GLY A 408 -5.14 -16.33 -21.55
CA GLY A 408 -4.19 -17.03 -20.68
C GLY A 408 -3.05 -17.70 -21.44
N LYS A 409 -3.33 -18.23 -22.66
CA LYS A 409 -2.34 -18.91 -23.49
C LYS A 409 -1.51 -17.98 -24.39
N PHE A 410 -2.14 -16.95 -24.93
CA PHE A 410 -1.54 -16.09 -25.98
C PHE A 410 -1.36 -14.63 -25.57
N GLY A 411 -1.64 -14.29 -24.32
CA GLY A 411 -1.55 -12.94 -23.79
C GLY A 411 -2.87 -12.14 -23.91
N LYS A 412 -2.95 -11.05 -23.13
CA LYS A 412 -4.19 -10.25 -22.99
C LYS A 412 -4.65 -9.58 -24.28
N ALA A 413 -3.74 -9.31 -25.21
CA ALA A 413 -4.03 -8.66 -26.49
C ALA A 413 -4.52 -9.63 -27.57
N ALA A 414 -4.49 -10.94 -27.34
CA ALA A 414 -4.84 -11.95 -28.34
C ALA A 414 -6.32 -11.90 -28.79
N VAL A 415 -7.22 -11.46 -27.89
CA VAL A 415 -8.66 -11.30 -28.20
C VAL A 415 -9.17 -10.03 -27.53
N GLU A 416 -9.78 -9.13 -28.31
CA GLU A 416 -10.49 -7.96 -27.83
C GLU A 416 -12.00 -8.11 -28.06
N HIS A 417 -12.79 -7.54 -27.14
CA HIS A 417 -14.23 -7.45 -27.30
C HIS A 417 -14.58 -6.36 -28.32
N GLY A 418 -15.56 -6.59 -29.22
CA GLY A 418 -15.89 -5.63 -30.28
C GLY A 418 -16.18 -4.20 -29.79
N LEU A 419 -16.77 -4.06 -28.59
CA LEU A 419 -16.98 -2.74 -27.97
C LEU A 419 -15.67 -2.03 -27.61
N THR A 420 -14.59 -2.77 -27.33
CA THR A 420 -13.30 -2.22 -26.91
C THR A 420 -12.29 -2.14 -28.06
N PHE A 421 -12.64 -2.71 -29.21
CA PHE A 421 -11.76 -2.76 -30.37
C PHE A 421 -11.53 -1.35 -30.90
N ARG A 422 -10.26 -0.92 -30.95
CA ARG A 422 -9.83 0.29 -31.67
C ARG A 422 -9.34 -0.14 -33.04
N LYS A 423 -9.94 0.42 -34.10
CA LYS A 423 -9.27 0.32 -35.40
C LYS A 423 -7.87 0.93 -35.25
N PRO A 424 -6.81 0.25 -35.74
CA PRO A 424 -5.52 0.90 -35.88
C PRO A 424 -5.70 2.15 -36.76
N GLU A 425 -5.22 3.30 -36.28
CA GLU A 425 -5.11 4.53 -37.10
C GLU A 425 -4.06 4.35 -38.14
#